data_9c9fd46688329b91ec31b6f16bbddfa7
#
_entry.id   9c9fd46688329b91ec31b6f16bbddfa7
#
_cell.length_a   1.000
_cell.length_b   1.000
_cell.length_c   1.000
_cell.angle_alpha   90.00
_cell.angle_beta   90.00
_cell.angle_gamma   90.00
#
_symmetry.space_group_name_H-M   'P 1'
#
loop_
_entity.id
_entity.type
_entity.pdbx_description
1 polymer ?
#
loop_
_entity_poly.entity_id
_entity_poly.type
_entity_poly.pdbx_seq_one_letter_code
_entity_poly.pdbx_strand_id
1 'polypeptide(L)'
;MRKVVVFISIIVTTILVVLFYKPSDNTPNFYRLVSLQEYEGESYNPKDYFDSPDILYDNNDTLARAVVTRKNTALDVAKSLFLSKFGQKNVQKLQASLIGDSVWKASAIGKDTMAVYIYKRNGRILNDKTKEVNSILVDNPTLAAEIGIAYLSDIYGKETINGEYPFEVVKFKHSWLIMGTLPKGHYGGTGQIQISAYDAKVKFYIHEK
;
A
#
# COMPACT_ATOMS: atom_id res chain seq x y z
N MET A 1 -54.00 -10.00 -6.55
CA MET A 1 -53.57 -9.34 -5.33
C MET A 1 -52.30 -9.99 -4.68
N ARG A 2 -52.20 -11.33 -4.51
CA ARG A 2 -51.01 -11.99 -3.90
C ARG A 2 -49.66 -11.67 -4.58
N LYS A 3 -49.61 -11.60 -5.92
CA LYS A 3 -48.34 -11.34 -6.66
C LYS A 3 -47.80 -9.93 -6.45
N VAL A 4 -48.68 -8.93 -6.29
CA VAL A 4 -48.27 -7.52 -6.06
C VAL A 4 -47.70 -7.33 -4.65
N VAL A 5 -48.25 -8.00 -3.64
CA VAL A 5 -47.77 -7.94 -2.26
C VAL A 5 -46.38 -8.55 -2.12
N VAL A 6 -46.11 -9.66 -2.83
CA VAL A 6 -44.78 -10.29 -2.83
C VAL A 6 -43.72 -9.37 -3.46
N PHE A 7 -44.04 -8.68 -4.56
CA PHE A 7 -43.11 -7.75 -5.22
C PHE A 7 -42.77 -6.53 -4.36
N ILE A 8 -43.79 -5.94 -3.69
CA ILE A 8 -43.59 -4.81 -2.78
C ILE A 8 -42.73 -5.24 -1.58
N SER A 9 -42.96 -6.43 -1.03
CA SER A 9 -42.14 -6.97 0.08
C SER A 9 -40.70 -7.15 -0.31
N ILE A 10 -40.38 -7.65 -1.50
CA ILE A 10 -39.01 -7.82 -2.00
C ILE A 10 -38.32 -6.46 -2.18
N ILE A 11 -39.01 -5.47 -2.75
CA ILE A 11 -38.45 -4.13 -2.95
C ILE A 11 -38.12 -3.45 -1.59
N VAL A 12 -39.06 -3.52 -0.63
CA VAL A 12 -38.87 -2.94 0.71
C VAL A 12 -37.71 -3.63 1.45
N THR A 13 -37.60 -4.95 1.34
CA THR A 13 -36.49 -5.69 1.97
C THR A 13 -35.14 -5.33 1.34
N THR A 14 -35.10 -5.16 0.01
CA THR A 14 -33.90 -4.78 -0.71
C THR A 14 -33.46 -3.35 -0.35
N ILE A 15 -34.38 -2.41 -0.25
CA ILE A 15 -34.13 -1.02 0.16
C ILE A 15 -33.67 -0.98 1.61
N LEU A 16 -34.27 -1.74 2.53
CA LEU A 16 -33.85 -1.84 3.91
C LEU A 16 -32.43 -2.42 4.02
N VAL A 17 -32.09 -3.46 3.27
CA VAL A 17 -30.73 -4.02 3.26
C VAL A 17 -29.71 -2.99 2.76
N VAL A 18 -30.04 -2.20 1.73
CA VAL A 18 -29.13 -1.15 1.22
C VAL A 18 -29.00 0.01 2.21
N LEU A 19 -30.08 0.40 2.92
CA LEU A 19 -30.05 1.47 3.91
C LEU A 19 -29.36 1.10 5.24
N PHE A 20 -29.34 -0.19 5.60
CA PHE A 20 -28.71 -0.68 6.83
C PHE A 20 -27.41 -1.46 6.59
N TYR A 21 -27.02 -1.66 5.31
CA TYR A 21 -25.71 -2.19 5.00
C TYR A 21 -24.67 -1.10 5.23
N LYS A 22 -24.27 -0.92 6.51
CA LYS A 22 -22.95 -0.35 6.81
C LYS A 22 -21.95 -1.40 6.36
N PRO A 23 -21.12 -1.15 5.34
CA PRO A 23 -19.95 -1.99 5.15
C PRO A 23 -19.24 -2.02 6.51
N SER A 24 -19.01 -3.21 7.05
CA SER A 24 -18.18 -3.34 8.24
C SER A 24 -16.86 -2.67 7.88
N ASP A 25 -16.50 -1.61 8.60
CA ASP A 25 -15.19 -0.97 8.52
C ASP A 25 -14.16 -2.00 9.02
N ASN A 26 -13.89 -3.01 8.21
CA ASN A 26 -12.79 -3.95 8.39
C ASN A 26 -11.47 -3.31 7.94
N THR A 27 -11.36 -1.98 8.02
CA THR A 27 -10.05 -1.33 7.90
C THR A 27 -9.20 -1.82 9.05
N PRO A 28 -8.06 -2.43 8.76
CA PRO A 28 -7.14 -2.85 9.82
C PRO A 28 -6.79 -1.62 10.67
N ASN A 29 -6.76 -1.76 11.99
CA ASN A 29 -6.45 -0.66 12.93
C ASN A 29 -5.03 -0.06 12.76
N PHE A 30 -4.24 -0.54 11.77
CA PHE A 30 -2.88 -0.08 11.57
C PHE A 30 -2.74 1.09 10.59
N TYR A 31 -3.81 1.43 9.84
CA TYR A 31 -3.82 2.63 9.02
C TYR A 31 -5.21 3.27 8.93
N ARG A 32 -5.25 4.54 8.55
CA ARG A 32 -6.43 5.33 8.21
C ARG A 32 -6.30 5.82 6.76
N LEU A 33 -7.33 5.62 5.95
CA LEU A 33 -7.39 6.23 4.63
C LEU A 33 -7.78 7.70 4.75
N VAL A 34 -6.96 8.58 4.20
CA VAL A 34 -7.16 10.03 4.19
C VAL A 34 -7.50 10.45 2.76
N SER A 35 -8.55 11.23 2.58
CA SER A 35 -8.87 11.80 1.27
C SER A 35 -7.88 12.90 0.90
N LEU A 36 -7.70 13.13 -0.41
CA LEU A 36 -6.86 14.24 -0.88
C LEU A 36 -7.34 15.58 -0.34
N GLN A 37 -8.64 15.80 -0.27
CA GLN A 37 -9.22 17.02 0.27
C GLN A 37 -8.88 17.20 1.76
N GLU A 38 -8.90 16.11 2.54
CA GLU A 38 -8.51 16.16 3.95
C GLU A 38 -7.01 16.43 4.11
N TYR A 39 -6.18 15.81 3.25
CA TYR A 39 -4.73 15.95 3.27
C TYR A 39 -4.27 17.36 2.89
N GLU A 40 -4.86 17.95 1.84
CA GLU A 40 -4.49 19.26 1.33
C GLU A 40 -5.24 20.43 2.00
N GLY A 41 -6.35 20.10 2.68
CA GLY A 41 -7.17 21.11 3.35
C GLY A 41 -7.65 22.21 2.38
N GLU A 42 -7.43 23.48 2.74
CA GLU A 42 -7.86 24.63 1.94
C GLU A 42 -7.13 24.76 0.60
N SER A 43 -5.97 24.15 0.45
CA SER A 43 -5.19 24.16 -0.79
C SER A 43 -5.69 23.19 -1.84
N TYR A 44 -6.69 22.36 -1.51
CA TYR A 44 -7.21 21.34 -2.40
C TYR A 44 -7.90 21.93 -3.62
N ASN A 45 -7.32 21.70 -4.80
CA ASN A 45 -7.93 22.00 -6.07
C ASN A 45 -8.01 20.72 -6.92
N PRO A 46 -9.22 20.18 -7.17
CA PRO A 46 -9.36 18.93 -7.93
C PRO A 46 -8.70 18.98 -9.31
N LYS A 47 -8.62 20.13 -9.97
CA LYS A 47 -8.03 20.28 -11.31
C LYS A 47 -6.53 20.00 -11.29
N ASP A 48 -5.83 20.36 -10.22
CA ASP A 48 -4.37 20.17 -10.10
C ASP A 48 -4.01 18.70 -10.04
N TYR A 49 -4.94 17.84 -9.62
CA TYR A 49 -4.75 16.39 -9.53
C TYR A 49 -5.05 15.64 -10.83
N PHE A 50 -5.91 16.14 -11.67
CA PHE A 50 -6.23 15.50 -12.95
C PHE A 50 -5.19 15.79 -14.02
N ASP A 51 -4.58 16.96 -13.97
CA ASP A 51 -3.64 17.45 -14.98
C ASP A 51 -2.18 17.44 -14.52
N SER A 52 -1.94 17.40 -13.21
CA SER A 52 -0.57 17.34 -12.68
C SER A 52 -0.03 15.90 -12.76
N PRO A 53 1.15 15.71 -13.35
CA PRO A 53 1.89 14.48 -13.11
C PRO A 53 2.13 14.34 -11.61
N ASP A 54 2.19 13.10 -11.10
CA ASP A 54 2.47 12.76 -9.69
C ASP A 54 3.80 13.31 -9.14
N ILE A 55 4.10 14.54 -9.43
CA ILE A 55 5.36 15.16 -9.08
C ILE A 55 5.21 15.84 -7.74
N LEU A 56 5.12 15.07 -6.66
CA LEU A 56 5.64 15.67 -5.44
C LEU A 56 7.17 15.54 -5.38
N TYR A 57 7.76 14.46 -5.80
CA TYR A 57 9.22 14.29 -5.83
C TYR A 57 9.63 13.13 -6.76
N ASP A 58 9.87 13.38 -8.03
CA ASP A 58 10.53 12.39 -8.90
C ASP A 58 12.04 12.60 -8.86
N ASN A 59 12.63 12.49 -7.68
CA ASN A 59 14.08 12.43 -7.54
C ASN A 59 14.54 10.99 -7.75
N ASN A 60 14.56 10.56 -9.00
CA ASN A 60 14.91 9.20 -9.40
C ASN A 60 16.29 8.74 -8.94
N ASP A 61 17.20 9.64 -8.54
CA ASP A 61 18.59 9.30 -8.24
C ASP A 61 19.05 9.57 -6.79
N THR A 62 18.21 10.12 -5.93
CA THR A 62 18.63 10.62 -4.61
C THR A 62 18.08 9.90 -3.39
N LEU A 63 17.61 8.66 -3.53
CA LEU A 63 17.36 7.87 -2.32
C LEU A 63 18.69 7.69 -1.55
N ALA A 64 18.77 8.31 -0.38
CA ALA A 64 20.01 8.32 0.43
C ALA A 64 20.47 6.91 0.78
N ARG A 65 19.53 5.98 0.93
CA ARG A 65 19.80 4.57 1.28
C ARG A 65 18.99 3.62 0.41
N ALA A 66 19.43 2.36 0.34
CA ALA A 66 18.63 1.27 -0.22
C ALA A 66 17.41 1.02 0.67
N VAL A 67 16.28 0.69 0.04
CA VAL A 67 14.95 0.60 0.68
C VAL A 67 14.68 -0.81 1.20
N VAL A 68 15.20 -1.85 0.52
CA VAL A 68 14.97 -3.26 0.88
C VAL A 68 16.33 -3.92 1.13
N THR A 69 16.91 -3.66 2.31
CA THR A 69 18.24 -4.17 2.65
C THR A 69 18.19 -5.55 3.27
N ARG A 70 17.07 -5.91 3.91
CA ARG A 70 16.90 -7.13 4.69
C ARG A 70 16.00 -8.14 3.98
N LYS A 71 16.34 -9.42 4.15
CA LYS A 71 15.55 -10.56 3.67
C LYS A 71 14.11 -10.52 4.21
N ASN A 72 13.94 -10.17 5.48
CA ASN A 72 12.61 -10.11 6.10
C ASN A 72 11.73 -9.05 5.45
N THR A 73 12.27 -7.88 5.12
CA THR A 73 11.52 -6.86 4.38
C THR A 73 11.04 -7.37 3.02
N ALA A 74 11.90 -8.05 2.28
CA ALA A 74 11.52 -8.67 1.01
C ALA A 74 10.42 -9.74 1.19
N LEU A 75 10.46 -10.51 2.27
CA LEU A 75 9.44 -11.49 2.62
C LEU A 75 8.11 -10.83 3.02
N ASP A 76 8.15 -9.77 3.81
CA ASP A 76 6.96 -9.03 4.24
C ASP A 76 6.25 -8.41 3.04
N VAL A 77 6.98 -7.73 2.16
CA VAL A 77 6.45 -7.16 0.91
C VAL A 77 5.84 -8.24 0.01
N ALA A 78 6.55 -9.35 -0.21
CA ALA A 78 6.04 -10.45 -1.02
C ALA A 78 4.79 -11.09 -0.40
N LYS A 79 4.75 -11.23 0.92
CA LYS A 79 3.60 -11.75 1.67
C LYS A 79 2.37 -10.88 1.46
N SER A 80 2.48 -9.57 1.66
CA SER A 80 1.40 -8.62 1.46
C SER A 80 0.86 -8.67 0.02
N LEU A 81 1.76 -8.68 -0.96
CA LEU A 81 1.40 -8.77 -2.36
C LEU A 81 0.67 -10.09 -2.68
N PHE A 82 1.20 -11.23 -2.23
CA PHE A 82 0.59 -12.53 -2.50
C PHE A 82 -0.75 -12.69 -1.78
N LEU A 83 -0.89 -12.18 -0.55
CA LEU A 83 -2.16 -12.18 0.16
C LEU A 83 -3.22 -11.36 -0.58
N SER A 84 -2.84 -10.16 -1.04
CA SER A 84 -3.73 -9.28 -1.79
C SER A 84 -4.17 -9.88 -3.13
N LYS A 85 -3.26 -10.54 -3.85
CA LYS A 85 -3.54 -11.04 -5.22
C LYS A 85 -4.08 -12.47 -5.27
N PHE A 86 -3.75 -13.33 -4.30
CA PHE A 86 -4.05 -14.77 -4.34
C PHE A 86 -4.75 -15.30 -3.10
N GLY A 87 -4.95 -14.47 -2.07
CA GLY A 87 -5.59 -14.84 -0.83
C GLY A 87 -4.77 -15.74 0.09
N GLN A 88 -5.24 -15.90 1.32
CA GLN A 88 -4.50 -16.54 2.42
C GLN A 88 -4.09 -18.01 2.18
N LYS A 89 -4.91 -18.79 1.44
CA LYS A 89 -4.66 -20.23 1.23
C LYS A 89 -3.37 -20.54 0.45
N ASN A 90 -2.81 -19.55 -0.24
CA ASN A 90 -1.67 -19.74 -1.13
C ASN A 90 -0.33 -19.22 -0.55
N VAL A 91 -0.34 -18.64 0.65
CA VAL A 91 0.81 -17.92 1.23
C VAL A 91 1.27 -18.54 2.56
N GLN A 92 1.46 -19.88 2.59
CA GLN A 92 1.83 -20.55 3.85
C GLN A 92 3.34 -20.56 4.13
N LYS A 93 4.17 -20.66 3.09
CA LYS A 93 5.63 -20.64 3.24
C LYS A 93 6.27 -19.82 2.13
N LEU A 94 6.95 -18.76 2.51
CA LEU A 94 7.70 -17.92 1.60
C LEU A 94 9.19 -18.09 1.82
N GLN A 95 9.95 -17.94 0.75
CA GLN A 95 11.39 -17.87 0.78
C GLN A 95 11.86 -16.65 -0.02
N ALA A 96 12.99 -16.09 0.38
CA ALA A 96 13.64 -15.04 -0.39
C ALA A 96 15.13 -15.31 -0.49
N SER A 97 15.69 -15.03 -1.66
CA SER A 97 17.11 -15.11 -1.96
C SER A 97 17.54 -13.84 -2.70
N LEU A 98 18.76 -13.40 -2.46
CA LEU A 98 19.35 -12.27 -3.17
C LEU A 98 19.95 -12.78 -4.49
N ILE A 99 19.59 -12.14 -5.61
CA ILE A 99 20.16 -12.40 -6.93
C ILE A 99 21.15 -11.29 -7.25
N GLY A 100 22.41 -11.64 -7.40
CA GLY A 100 23.48 -10.64 -7.38
C GLY A 100 23.37 -9.83 -6.08
N ASP A 101 23.80 -8.59 -6.08
CA ASP A 101 23.73 -7.75 -4.87
C ASP A 101 22.54 -6.77 -4.87
N SER A 102 21.62 -6.88 -5.83
CA SER A 102 20.65 -5.82 -6.15
C SER A 102 19.19 -6.23 -6.17
N VAL A 103 18.86 -7.52 -6.28
CA VAL A 103 17.49 -7.97 -6.48
C VAL A 103 17.14 -9.12 -5.55
N TRP A 104 16.10 -8.96 -4.76
CA TRP A 104 15.48 -10.04 -3.99
C TRP A 104 14.51 -10.81 -4.87
N LYS A 105 14.69 -12.12 -5.00
CA LYS A 105 13.66 -13.02 -5.51
C LYS A 105 12.91 -13.59 -4.31
N ALA A 106 11.63 -13.27 -4.18
CA ALA A 106 10.75 -13.86 -3.17
C ALA A 106 9.71 -14.75 -3.85
N SER A 107 9.51 -15.97 -3.34
CA SER A 107 8.60 -16.96 -3.92
C SER A 107 7.89 -17.78 -2.87
N ALA A 108 6.72 -18.33 -3.23
CA ALA A 108 6.04 -19.33 -2.42
C ALA A 108 6.70 -20.71 -2.61
N ILE A 109 6.99 -21.40 -1.51
CA ILE A 109 7.61 -22.72 -1.55
C ILE A 109 6.65 -23.74 -2.20
N GLY A 110 7.15 -24.49 -3.18
CA GLY A 110 6.38 -25.50 -3.91
C GLY A 110 5.49 -24.94 -5.03
N LYS A 111 5.59 -23.63 -5.32
CA LYS A 111 4.87 -22.97 -6.42
C LYS A 111 5.81 -21.99 -7.15
N ASP A 112 6.61 -22.50 -8.07
CA ASP A 112 7.56 -21.67 -8.85
C ASP A 112 6.87 -20.58 -9.69
N THR A 113 5.56 -20.70 -9.91
CA THR A 113 4.77 -19.71 -10.63
C THR A 113 4.44 -18.45 -9.79
N MET A 114 4.73 -18.46 -8.48
CA MET A 114 4.50 -17.33 -7.59
C MET A 114 5.83 -16.76 -7.13
N ALA A 115 6.47 -16.01 -7.99
CA ALA A 115 7.69 -15.29 -7.66
C ALA A 115 7.55 -13.80 -8.00
N VAL A 116 8.18 -12.97 -7.17
CA VAL A 116 8.35 -11.54 -7.39
C VAL A 116 9.80 -11.15 -7.21
N TYR A 117 10.23 -10.16 -7.95
CA TYR A 117 11.57 -9.61 -7.91
C TYR A 117 11.50 -8.20 -7.37
N ILE A 118 12.20 -7.93 -6.26
CA ILE A 118 12.16 -6.66 -5.54
C ILE A 118 13.55 -6.04 -5.61
N TYR A 119 13.66 -4.87 -6.23
CA TYR A 119 14.92 -4.16 -6.32
C TYR A 119 15.31 -3.59 -4.95
N LYS A 120 16.50 -3.95 -4.49
CA LYS A 120 17.05 -3.54 -3.20
C LYS A 120 17.13 -2.02 -3.07
N ARG A 121 17.54 -1.33 -4.14
CA ARG A 121 17.79 0.13 -4.13
C ARG A 121 16.53 0.94 -3.88
N ASN A 122 15.45 0.65 -4.60
CA ASN A 122 14.26 1.51 -4.65
C ASN A 122 12.95 0.79 -4.40
N GLY A 123 12.97 -0.48 -3.99
CA GLY A 123 11.76 -1.25 -3.69
C GLY A 123 10.90 -1.63 -4.91
N ARG A 124 11.32 -1.27 -6.13
CA ARG A 124 10.56 -1.61 -7.35
C ARG A 124 10.29 -3.10 -7.42
N ILE A 125 9.04 -3.47 -7.67
CA ILE A 125 8.61 -4.85 -7.80
C ILE A 125 8.39 -5.20 -9.27
N LEU A 126 9.06 -6.24 -9.74
CA LEU A 126 8.81 -6.85 -11.03
C LEU A 126 8.18 -8.23 -10.83
N ASN A 127 7.20 -8.55 -11.65
CA ASN A 127 6.60 -9.85 -11.76
C ASN A 127 6.93 -10.41 -13.15
N ASP A 128 7.16 -11.70 -13.30
CA ASP A 128 7.42 -12.35 -14.61
C ASP A 128 6.29 -12.11 -15.64
N LYS A 129 5.10 -11.76 -15.16
CA LYS A 129 3.94 -11.41 -15.98
C LYS A 129 3.77 -9.90 -16.25
N THR A 130 4.50 -9.03 -15.57
CA THR A 130 4.38 -7.56 -15.72
C THR A 130 5.22 -7.02 -16.87
N LYS A 131 5.24 -7.70 -18.00
CA LYS A 131 5.59 -7.07 -19.27
C LYS A 131 4.50 -6.09 -19.75
N GLU A 132 3.35 -6.08 -19.13
CA GLU A 132 2.29 -5.12 -19.39
C GLU A 132 2.57 -3.83 -18.61
N VAL A 133 3.04 -2.86 -19.34
CA VAL A 133 3.59 -1.56 -18.88
C VAL A 133 2.60 -0.69 -18.11
N ASN A 134 1.33 -1.10 -17.90
CA ASN A 134 0.29 -0.26 -17.30
C ASN A 134 -0.61 -0.97 -16.27
N SER A 135 -0.26 -2.15 -15.77
CA SER A 135 -1.09 -2.76 -14.73
C SER A 135 -0.77 -2.17 -13.35
N ILE A 136 -1.78 -1.71 -12.63
CA ILE A 136 -1.64 -1.23 -11.25
C ILE A 136 -1.36 -2.44 -10.36
N LEU A 137 -0.17 -2.48 -9.75
CA LEU A 137 0.24 -3.52 -8.82
C LEU A 137 -0.33 -3.28 -7.42
N VAL A 138 -0.21 -2.03 -6.94
CA VAL A 138 -0.66 -1.57 -5.62
C VAL A 138 -2.00 -0.87 -5.80
N ASP A 139 -3.07 -1.64 -5.83
CA ASP A 139 -4.42 -1.21 -6.21
C ASP A 139 -5.33 -0.85 -5.04
N ASN A 140 -4.89 -1.11 -3.81
CA ASN A 140 -5.68 -0.85 -2.62
C ASN A 140 -4.85 -0.28 -1.46
N PRO A 141 -5.48 0.46 -0.51
CA PRO A 141 -4.78 1.15 0.56
C PRO A 141 -4.12 0.20 1.57
N THR A 142 -4.68 -0.97 1.81
CA THR A 142 -4.09 -1.96 2.73
C THR A 142 -2.73 -2.43 2.21
N LEU A 143 -2.67 -2.81 0.92
CA LEU A 143 -1.43 -3.22 0.29
C LEU A 143 -0.41 -2.09 0.24
N ALA A 144 -0.85 -0.86 -0.03
CA ALA A 144 0.01 0.33 -0.01
C ALA A 144 0.61 0.57 1.37
N ALA A 145 -0.22 0.52 2.42
CA ALA A 145 0.21 0.66 3.81
C ALA A 145 1.23 -0.41 4.20
N GLU A 146 0.92 -1.69 3.97
CA GLU A 146 1.79 -2.81 4.32
C GLU A 146 3.18 -2.70 3.64
N ILE A 147 3.20 -2.39 2.35
CA ILE A 147 4.47 -2.21 1.60
C ILE A 147 5.23 -0.98 2.12
N GLY A 148 4.57 0.16 2.26
CA GLY A 148 5.20 1.40 2.72
C GLY A 148 5.78 1.28 4.13
N ILE A 149 5.04 0.67 5.06
CA ILE A 149 5.48 0.41 6.43
C ILE A 149 6.67 -0.57 6.45
N ALA A 150 6.67 -1.60 5.59
CA ALA A 150 7.79 -2.51 5.50
C ALA A 150 9.07 -1.80 5.03
N TYR A 151 8.97 -0.90 4.05
CA TYR A 151 10.09 -0.10 3.58
C TYR A 151 10.59 0.89 4.64
N LEU A 152 9.69 1.65 5.27
CA LEU A 152 10.05 2.56 6.37
C LEU A 152 10.73 1.81 7.50
N SER A 153 10.23 0.63 7.87
CA SER A 153 10.82 -0.24 8.90
C SER A 153 12.22 -0.72 8.53
N ASP A 154 12.51 -0.94 7.25
CA ASP A 154 13.86 -1.28 6.80
C ASP A 154 14.82 -0.08 6.90
N ILE A 155 14.34 1.11 6.52
CA ILE A 155 15.15 2.34 6.47
C ILE A 155 15.44 2.88 7.88
N TYR A 156 14.41 2.98 8.73
CA TYR A 156 14.46 3.69 10.02
C TYR A 156 14.45 2.78 11.25
N GLY A 157 14.18 1.50 11.05
CA GLY A 157 14.08 0.50 12.12
C GLY A 157 12.63 0.25 12.54
N LYS A 158 12.37 -1.04 12.83
CA LYS A 158 11.01 -1.50 13.15
C LYS A 158 10.45 -0.89 14.43
N GLU A 159 11.29 -0.68 15.43
CA GLU A 159 10.86 -0.10 16.72
C GLU A 159 10.41 1.34 16.56
N THR A 160 11.16 2.15 15.80
CA THR A 160 10.80 3.54 15.47
C THR A 160 9.44 3.58 14.77
N ILE A 161 9.30 2.80 13.72
CA ILE A 161 8.09 2.80 12.88
C ILE A 161 6.87 2.23 13.62
N ASN A 162 7.07 1.27 14.54
CA ASN A 162 5.99 0.75 15.37
C ASN A 162 5.41 1.81 16.34
N GLY A 163 6.20 2.81 16.72
CA GLY A 163 5.74 3.93 17.55
C GLY A 163 4.84 4.93 16.82
N GLU A 164 4.72 4.81 15.50
CA GLU A 164 4.01 5.77 14.64
C GLU A 164 2.64 5.27 14.15
N TYR A 165 2.12 4.21 14.71
CA TYR A 165 0.77 3.72 14.39
C TYR A 165 -0.34 4.58 15.03
N PRO A 166 -1.52 4.72 14.39
CA PRO A 166 -1.86 4.22 13.05
C PRO A 166 -1.24 5.09 11.96
N PHE A 167 -0.94 4.51 10.81
CA PHE A 167 -0.48 5.28 9.65
C PHE A 167 -1.63 5.95 8.91
N GLU A 168 -1.35 7.06 8.25
CA GLU A 168 -2.25 7.71 7.31
C GLU A 168 -1.85 7.34 5.90
N VAL A 169 -2.85 7.00 5.06
CA VAL A 169 -2.63 6.60 3.67
C VAL A 169 -3.44 7.49 2.75
N VAL A 170 -2.76 8.15 1.81
CA VAL A 170 -3.37 9.04 0.83
C VAL A 170 -3.18 8.47 -0.56
N LYS A 171 -4.26 8.41 -1.36
CA LYS A 171 -4.20 8.00 -2.77
C LYS A 171 -4.02 9.21 -3.67
N PHE A 172 -2.93 9.20 -4.43
CA PHE A 172 -2.73 10.07 -5.59
C PHE A 172 -3.07 9.34 -6.88
N LYS A 173 -3.07 10.04 -8.01
CA LYS A 173 -3.43 9.47 -9.32
C LYS A 173 -2.66 8.17 -9.64
N HIS A 174 -1.34 8.17 -9.43
CA HIS A 174 -0.43 7.08 -9.80
C HIS A 174 0.47 6.62 -8.64
N SER A 175 0.20 7.08 -7.43
CA SER A 175 1.01 6.75 -6.26
C SER A 175 0.19 6.73 -4.96
N TRP A 176 0.83 6.27 -3.92
CA TRP A 176 0.34 6.26 -2.55
C TRP A 176 1.35 6.96 -1.66
N LEU A 177 0.87 7.83 -0.79
CA LEU A 177 1.64 8.41 0.31
C LEU A 177 1.23 7.72 1.61
N ILE A 178 2.20 7.25 2.35
CA ILE A 178 2.04 6.60 3.65
C ILE A 178 2.80 7.43 4.66
N MET A 179 2.12 7.87 5.72
CA MET A 179 2.67 8.75 6.74
C MET A 179 2.40 8.17 8.12
N GLY A 180 3.42 8.12 8.98
CA GLY A 180 3.24 7.81 10.38
C GLY A 180 2.48 8.91 11.12
N THR A 181 1.92 8.58 12.28
CA THR A 181 1.32 9.55 13.19
C THR A 181 2.06 9.55 14.52
N LEU A 182 2.06 10.69 15.20
CA LEU A 182 2.62 10.77 16.54
C LEU A 182 1.55 10.48 17.60
N PRO A 183 1.89 9.78 18.65
CA PRO A 183 1.01 9.66 19.82
C PRO A 183 0.68 11.05 20.37
N LYS A 184 -0.54 11.22 20.90
CA LYS A 184 -1.00 12.49 21.46
C LYS A 184 -0.03 13.00 22.54
N GLY A 185 0.40 14.24 22.39
CA GLY A 185 1.33 14.88 23.31
C GLY A 185 2.81 14.64 22.99
N HIS A 186 3.13 13.95 21.91
CA HIS A 186 4.50 13.84 21.40
C HIS A 186 4.75 14.91 20.32
N TYR A 187 5.98 15.41 20.28
CA TYR A 187 6.46 16.37 19.29
C TYR A 187 7.58 15.73 18.48
N GLY A 188 7.68 16.08 17.21
CA GLY A 188 8.69 15.58 16.29
C GLY A 188 8.08 15.21 14.95
N GLY A 189 8.89 14.67 14.05
CA GLY A 189 8.41 14.21 12.77
C GLY A 189 8.13 12.71 12.75
N THR A 190 7.49 12.27 11.71
CA THR A 190 7.17 10.87 11.46
C THR A 190 7.77 10.40 10.14
N GLY A 191 7.85 9.09 9.97
CA GLY A 191 8.25 8.47 8.72
C GLY A 191 7.18 8.70 7.64
N GLN A 192 7.61 9.18 6.49
CA GLN A 192 6.77 9.36 5.32
C GLN A 192 7.41 8.67 4.12
N ILE A 193 6.60 8.02 3.29
CA ILE A 193 7.08 7.37 2.08
C ILE A 193 6.02 7.45 0.99
N GLN A 194 6.45 7.79 -0.23
CA GLN A 194 5.61 7.74 -1.41
C GLN A 194 6.06 6.60 -2.32
N ILE A 195 5.12 5.76 -2.72
CA ILE A 195 5.36 4.62 -3.59
C ILE A 195 4.50 4.68 -4.85
N SER A 196 5.02 4.20 -5.95
CA SER A 196 4.30 4.07 -7.22
C SER A 196 3.17 3.02 -7.10
N ALA A 197 1.99 3.33 -7.62
CA ALA A 197 0.89 2.39 -7.69
C ALA A 197 1.13 1.26 -8.72
N TYR A 198 2.01 1.47 -9.71
CA TYR A 198 2.27 0.51 -10.78
C TYR A 198 3.23 -0.61 -10.35
N ASP A 199 4.27 -0.29 -9.58
CA ASP A 199 5.37 -1.21 -9.31
C ASP A 199 5.96 -1.06 -7.89
N ALA A 200 5.29 -0.35 -7.01
CA ALA A 200 5.71 -0.05 -5.64
C ALA A 200 7.08 0.67 -5.53
N LYS A 201 7.66 1.15 -6.65
CA LYS A 201 8.92 1.91 -6.63
C LYS A 201 8.77 3.09 -5.68
N VAL A 202 9.71 3.24 -4.76
CA VAL A 202 9.78 4.40 -3.87
C VAL A 202 10.17 5.63 -4.68
N LYS A 203 9.34 6.65 -4.61
CA LYS A 203 9.56 7.94 -5.22
C LYS A 203 10.32 8.86 -4.26
N PHE A 204 9.91 8.83 -3.00
CA PHE A 204 10.59 9.58 -1.97
C PHE A 204 10.35 8.96 -0.58
N TYR A 205 11.22 9.25 0.38
CA TYR A 205 10.99 9.00 1.79
C TYR A 205 11.70 10.04 2.65
N ILE A 206 11.13 10.34 3.81
CA ILE A 206 11.68 11.23 4.81
C ILE A 206 11.26 10.76 6.20
N HIS A 207 12.06 11.09 7.20
CA HIS A 207 11.69 11.04 8.60
C HIS A 207 12.18 12.34 9.22
N GLU A 208 11.25 13.21 9.54
CA GLU A 208 11.55 14.46 10.21
C GLU A 208 11.93 14.18 11.67
N LYS A 209 12.79 15.01 12.24
CA LYS A 209 13.21 14.89 13.64
C LYS A 209 12.46 15.87 14.52
#